data_d42ffddca64d0f18bd9ef7485317eb71
#
_entry.id   d42ffddca64d0f18bd9ef7485317eb71
#
_cell.length_a   1.000
_cell.length_b   1.000
_cell.length_c   1.000
_cell.angle_alpha   90.00
_cell.angle_beta   90.00
_cell.angle_gamma   90.00
#
_symmetry.space_group_name_H-M   'P 1'
#
loop_
_entity.id
_entity.type
_entity.pdbx_description
1 polymer ?
#
loop_
_entity_poly.entity_id
_entity_poly.type
_entity_poly.pdbx_seq_one_letter_code
_entity_poly.pdbx_strand_id
1 'polypeptide(L)'
;MKGTIFAVALNHRSQLDVWQEAFQQSPYKAPPKTAVWFIKPRNTVIGCGEPIPFPQGEKVLSGATVALIVGKTATKVREEDAAEYIAGYALANDVSLPEESFYRPAIKAKCRDGFCPIGETVALSNVDNLTIYTEINGRPADHWNTFD
;
A
#
# COMPACT_ATOMS: atom_id res chain seq x y z
N MET A 1 2.25 15.22 6.34
CA MET A 1 2.85 14.07 7.05
C MET A 1 4.36 14.24 7.12
N LYS A 2 4.99 13.92 8.24
CA LYS A 2 6.46 13.89 8.38
C LYS A 2 6.88 12.43 8.55
N GLY A 3 7.77 11.93 7.70
CA GLY A 3 8.28 10.56 7.82
C GLY A 3 8.37 9.83 6.49
N THR A 4 8.78 8.58 6.57
CA THR A 4 8.88 7.64 5.45
C THR A 4 7.70 6.67 5.54
N ILE A 5 7.09 6.34 4.41
CA ILE A 5 6.05 5.33 4.33
C ILE A 5 6.72 4.00 3.98
N PHE A 6 6.49 3.02 4.84
CA PHE A 6 6.81 1.63 4.58
C PHE A 6 5.52 0.93 4.17
N ALA A 7 5.53 0.20 3.10
CA ALA A 7 4.39 -0.52 2.59
C ALA A 7 4.73 -1.98 2.33
N VAL A 8 3.71 -2.83 2.30
CA VAL A 8 3.86 -4.27 2.10
C VAL A 8 3.21 -4.65 0.77
N ALA A 9 3.98 -5.23 -0.12
CA ALA A 9 3.49 -5.84 -1.34
C ALA A 9 3.08 -7.30 -1.08
N LEU A 10 2.22 -7.85 -1.93
CA LEU A 10 1.78 -9.25 -1.86
C LEU A 10 1.15 -9.59 -0.49
N ASN A 11 0.47 -8.64 0.12
CA ASN A 11 -0.11 -8.78 1.44
C ASN A 11 -1.57 -9.30 1.41
N HIS A 12 -2.28 -9.04 0.32
CA HIS A 12 -3.65 -9.54 0.13
C HIS A 12 -3.62 -10.89 -0.58
N ARG A 13 -4.48 -11.83 -0.18
CA ARG A 13 -4.51 -13.19 -0.72
C ARG A 13 -4.71 -13.22 -2.22
N SER A 14 -5.61 -12.39 -2.75
CA SER A 14 -5.84 -12.32 -4.20
C SER A 14 -4.58 -11.96 -5.00
N GLN A 15 -3.69 -11.14 -4.45
CA GLN A 15 -2.40 -10.85 -5.09
C GLN A 15 -1.49 -12.08 -5.11
N LEU A 16 -1.43 -12.83 -4.01
CA LEU A 16 -0.66 -14.08 -3.93
C LEU A 16 -1.18 -15.09 -4.95
N ASP A 17 -2.49 -15.21 -5.10
CA ASP A 17 -3.12 -16.14 -6.05
C ASP A 17 -2.73 -15.82 -7.49
N VAL A 18 -2.76 -14.57 -7.88
CA VAL A 18 -2.35 -14.12 -9.23
C VAL A 18 -0.88 -14.42 -9.52
N TRP A 19 -0.01 -14.39 -8.49
CA TRP A 19 1.43 -14.56 -8.64
C TRP A 19 1.92 -15.99 -8.40
N GLN A 20 1.05 -16.95 -8.07
CA GLN A 20 1.43 -18.32 -7.73
C GLN A 20 2.29 -19.00 -8.81
N GLU A 21 1.92 -18.88 -10.07
CA GLU A 21 2.70 -19.47 -11.17
C GLU A 21 4.07 -18.81 -11.32
N ALA A 22 4.14 -17.48 -11.20
CA ALA A 22 5.37 -16.73 -11.29
C ALA A 22 6.36 -17.12 -10.19
N PHE A 23 5.88 -17.44 -8.98
CA PHE A 23 6.73 -17.86 -7.86
C PHE A 23 7.43 -19.21 -8.09
N GLN A 24 6.95 -20.02 -9.03
CA GLN A 24 7.58 -21.30 -9.38
C GLN A 24 8.70 -21.15 -10.43
N GLN A 25 8.88 -19.95 -10.98
CA GLN A 25 9.82 -19.65 -12.06
C GLN A 25 10.93 -18.69 -11.62
N SER A 26 12.04 -18.70 -12.36
CA SER A 26 13.09 -17.69 -12.16
C SER A 26 12.54 -16.28 -12.42
N PRO A 27 12.92 -15.27 -11.60
CA PRO A 27 13.95 -15.26 -10.56
C PRO A 27 13.50 -15.76 -9.18
N TYR A 28 12.23 -16.08 -9.00
CA TYR A 28 11.69 -16.63 -7.76
C TYR A 28 12.05 -18.12 -7.62
N LYS A 29 11.95 -18.61 -6.38
CA LYS A 29 12.13 -20.04 -6.06
C LYS A 29 10.95 -20.59 -5.28
N ALA A 30 10.20 -19.71 -4.65
CA ALA A 30 9.04 -20.00 -3.83
C ALA A 30 8.27 -18.70 -3.54
N PRO A 31 7.01 -18.77 -3.09
CA PRO A 31 6.28 -17.63 -2.54
C PRO A 31 7.02 -16.99 -1.35
N PRO A 32 6.84 -15.69 -1.10
CA PRO A 32 7.44 -15.03 0.04
C PRO A 32 6.93 -15.63 1.36
N LYS A 33 7.83 -15.82 2.33
CA LYS A 33 7.50 -16.30 3.68
C LYS A 33 7.43 -15.17 4.71
N THR A 34 7.86 -13.98 4.33
CA THR A 34 7.87 -12.78 5.16
C THR A 34 7.32 -11.62 4.36
N ALA A 35 6.92 -10.55 5.05
CA ALA A 35 6.45 -9.35 4.40
C ALA A 35 7.44 -8.81 3.35
N VAL A 36 6.95 -8.48 2.17
CA VAL A 36 7.74 -7.89 1.08
C VAL A 36 7.64 -6.38 1.18
N TRP A 37 8.64 -5.75 1.81
CA TRP A 37 8.64 -4.33 2.08
C TRP A 37 9.09 -3.50 0.88
N PHE A 38 8.42 -2.36 0.70
CA PHE A 38 8.87 -1.29 -0.16
C PHE A 38 8.64 0.07 0.50
N ILE A 39 9.18 1.12 -0.10
CA ILE A 39 9.12 2.48 0.44
C ILE A 39 8.37 3.38 -0.54
N LYS A 40 7.49 4.21 0.00
CA LYS A 40 6.96 5.40 -0.66
C LYS A 40 7.71 6.61 -0.10
N PRO A 41 8.66 7.19 -0.83
CA PRO A 41 9.41 8.36 -0.36
C PRO A 41 8.52 9.60 -0.28
N ARG A 42 9.01 10.62 0.40
CA ARG A 42 8.23 11.82 0.75
C ARG A 42 7.61 12.55 -0.45
N ASN A 43 8.27 12.54 -1.60
CA ASN A 43 7.76 13.16 -2.83
C ASN A 43 6.48 12.51 -3.36
N THR A 44 6.20 11.27 -2.97
CA THR A 44 4.99 10.56 -3.39
C THR A 44 3.73 11.01 -2.67
N VAL A 45 3.88 11.61 -1.48
CA VAL A 45 2.76 11.95 -0.59
C VAL A 45 2.06 13.21 -1.05
N ILE A 46 0.77 13.12 -1.28
CA ILE A 46 -0.16 14.23 -1.50
C ILE A 46 -1.39 14.07 -0.61
N GLY A 47 -2.09 15.17 -0.37
CA GLY A 47 -3.33 15.17 0.41
C GLY A 47 -4.54 14.62 -0.35
N CYS A 48 -5.59 14.32 0.39
CA CYS A 48 -6.88 13.97 -0.21
C CYS A 48 -7.41 15.14 -1.06
N GLY A 49 -7.88 14.82 -2.27
CA GLY A 49 -8.38 15.83 -3.24
C GLY A 49 -7.32 16.51 -4.08
N GLU A 50 -6.03 16.31 -3.81
CA GLU A 50 -4.97 16.81 -4.68
C GLU A 50 -4.86 15.95 -5.96
N PRO A 51 -4.55 16.56 -7.11
CA PRO A 51 -4.45 15.83 -8.36
C PRO A 51 -3.24 14.89 -8.36
N ILE A 52 -3.47 13.65 -8.76
CA ILE A 52 -2.39 12.68 -8.98
C ILE A 52 -1.75 12.99 -10.34
N PRO A 53 -0.43 13.26 -10.40
CA PRO A 53 0.26 13.44 -11.66
C PRO A 53 0.13 12.21 -12.56
N PHE A 54 -0.45 12.38 -13.73
CA PHE A 54 -0.68 11.27 -14.66
C PHE A 54 0.37 11.32 -15.78
N PRO A 55 1.32 10.38 -15.82
CA PRO A 55 2.36 10.38 -16.85
C PRO A 55 1.77 10.07 -18.21
N GLN A 56 2.09 10.91 -19.21
CA GLN A 56 1.57 10.78 -20.55
C GLN A 56 2.01 9.46 -21.19
N GLY A 57 1.05 8.73 -21.75
CA GLY A 57 1.32 7.48 -22.46
C GLY A 57 1.61 6.26 -21.57
N GLU A 58 1.53 6.40 -20.24
CA GLU A 58 1.72 5.28 -19.32
C GLU A 58 0.37 4.85 -18.70
N LYS A 59 0.24 3.56 -18.40
CA LYS A 59 -0.89 3.04 -17.62
C LYS A 59 -0.61 3.27 -16.14
N VAL A 60 -1.58 3.84 -15.42
CA VAL A 60 -1.51 4.04 -13.98
C VAL A 60 -2.51 3.12 -13.29
N LEU A 61 -2.10 2.50 -12.21
CA LEU A 61 -2.91 1.63 -11.38
C LEU A 61 -3.21 2.30 -10.05
N SER A 62 -4.42 2.12 -9.58
CA SER A 62 -4.86 2.51 -8.22
C SER A 62 -4.77 1.30 -7.32
N GLY A 63 -4.28 1.50 -6.09
CA GLY A 63 -4.17 0.47 -5.06
C GLY A 63 -4.67 1.00 -3.72
N ALA A 64 -6.00 1.06 -3.53
CA ALA A 64 -6.58 1.51 -2.27
C ALA A 64 -6.13 0.60 -1.13
N THR A 65 -5.68 1.19 -0.03
CA THR A 65 -5.16 0.45 1.13
C THR A 65 -5.37 1.22 2.43
N VAL A 66 -5.19 0.54 3.56
CA VAL A 66 -5.19 1.15 4.89
C VAL A 66 -3.75 1.50 5.28
N ALA A 67 -3.55 2.73 5.70
CA ALA A 67 -2.31 3.19 6.31
C ALA A 67 -2.43 3.22 7.83
N LEU A 68 -1.47 2.63 8.54
CA LEU A 68 -1.32 2.76 9.98
C LEU A 68 -0.42 3.96 10.28
N ILE A 69 -0.92 4.88 11.07
CA ILE A 69 -0.19 6.11 11.40
C ILE A 69 0.54 5.92 12.73
N VAL A 70 1.85 5.89 12.68
CA VAL A 70 2.68 5.79 13.89
C VAL A 70 2.70 7.13 14.62
N GLY A 71 2.29 7.15 15.87
CA GLY A 71 2.09 8.37 16.67
C GLY A 71 3.24 8.74 17.60
N LYS A 72 4.11 7.77 17.92
CA LYS A 72 5.27 7.99 18.80
C LYS A 72 6.48 7.22 18.30
N THR A 73 7.68 7.62 18.69
CA THR A 73 8.91 6.94 18.28
C THR A 73 8.85 5.46 18.66
N ALA A 74 9.05 4.58 17.68
CA ALA A 74 9.02 3.14 17.83
C ALA A 74 10.41 2.57 17.53
N THR A 75 11.05 1.92 18.50
CA THR A 75 12.35 1.26 18.34
C THR A 75 12.34 -0.04 19.11
N LYS A 76 12.56 -1.17 18.43
CA LYS A 76 12.58 -2.51 19.05
C LYS A 76 11.33 -2.80 19.89
N VAL A 77 10.17 -2.37 19.38
CA VAL A 77 8.88 -2.59 20.03
C VAL A 77 8.52 -4.07 19.92
N ARG A 78 8.03 -4.66 21.00
CA ARG A 78 7.50 -6.02 21.00
C ARG A 78 6.16 -6.04 20.27
N GLU A 79 5.81 -7.15 19.66
CA GLU A 79 4.56 -7.32 18.91
C GLU A 79 3.34 -7.00 19.79
N GLU A 80 3.32 -7.48 21.01
CA GLU A 80 2.24 -7.25 21.99
C GLU A 80 2.02 -5.78 22.36
N ASP A 81 3.04 -4.94 22.23
CA ASP A 81 3.01 -3.51 22.55
C ASP A 81 2.76 -2.64 21.30
N ALA A 82 2.79 -3.22 20.09
CA ALA A 82 2.81 -2.46 18.83
C ALA A 82 1.58 -1.55 18.66
N ALA A 83 0.41 -2.01 19.10
CA ALA A 83 -0.83 -1.26 19.00
C ALA A 83 -0.79 0.10 19.73
N GLU A 84 -0.03 0.22 20.81
CA GLU A 84 0.13 1.47 21.56
C GLU A 84 0.87 2.57 20.79
N TYR A 85 1.56 2.21 19.72
CA TYR A 85 2.34 3.13 18.89
C TYR A 85 1.53 3.67 17.70
N ILE A 86 0.33 3.15 17.48
CA ILE A 86 -0.55 3.57 16.40
C ILE A 86 -1.40 4.77 16.88
N ALA A 87 -1.27 5.91 16.21
CA ALA A 87 -2.09 7.10 16.48
C ALA A 87 -3.46 7.04 15.81
N GLY A 88 -3.61 6.22 14.77
CA GLY A 88 -4.83 6.07 14.02
C GLY A 88 -4.58 5.46 12.65
N TYR A 89 -5.59 5.51 11.81
CA TYR A 89 -5.58 4.92 10.48
C TYR A 89 -6.01 5.94 9.44
N ALA A 90 -5.58 5.75 8.21
CA ALA A 90 -6.02 6.57 7.08
C ALA A 90 -6.24 5.67 5.85
N LEU A 91 -7.07 6.12 4.93
CA LEU A 91 -7.06 5.54 3.59
C LEU A 91 -5.87 6.09 2.81
N ALA A 92 -5.19 5.23 2.11
CA ALA A 92 -4.12 5.59 1.20
C ALA A 92 -4.36 4.94 -0.17
N ASN A 93 -3.82 5.55 -1.20
CA ASN A 93 -3.80 4.96 -2.53
C ASN A 93 -2.34 4.70 -2.93
N ASP A 94 -1.95 3.42 -2.98
CA ASP A 94 -0.66 3.00 -3.51
C ASP A 94 -0.71 3.06 -5.05
N VAL A 95 -0.64 4.27 -5.58
CA VAL A 95 -0.59 4.49 -7.03
C VAL A 95 0.71 3.93 -7.58
N SER A 96 0.62 3.21 -8.69
CA SER A 96 1.79 2.61 -9.34
C SER A 96 1.63 2.55 -10.86
N LEU A 97 2.72 2.34 -11.55
CA LEU A 97 2.71 1.77 -12.89
C LEU A 97 2.61 0.23 -12.79
N PRO A 98 2.21 -0.46 -13.86
CA PRO A 98 2.26 -1.91 -13.89
C PRO A 98 3.66 -2.45 -13.55
N GLU A 99 3.70 -3.46 -12.70
CA GLU A 99 4.94 -4.14 -12.28
C GLU A 99 5.00 -5.52 -12.93
N GLU A 100 6.16 -5.82 -13.50
CA GLU A 100 6.43 -7.13 -14.10
C GLU A 100 7.03 -8.11 -13.08
N SER A 101 7.49 -7.60 -11.94
CA SER A 101 8.19 -8.41 -10.93
C SER A 101 8.26 -7.71 -9.57
N PHE A 102 8.13 -8.49 -8.50
CA PHE A 102 8.41 -8.06 -7.12
C PHE A 102 9.81 -8.47 -6.64
N TYR A 103 10.65 -9.00 -7.53
CA TYR A 103 11.99 -9.47 -7.17
C TYR A 103 12.96 -8.32 -6.86
N ARG A 104 12.73 -7.15 -7.43
CA ARG A 104 13.51 -5.93 -7.18
C ARG A 104 12.61 -4.81 -6.69
N PRO A 105 13.14 -3.85 -5.92
CA PRO A 105 12.36 -2.68 -5.49
C PRO A 105 11.76 -1.93 -6.68
N ALA A 106 10.46 -1.68 -6.62
CA ALA A 106 9.67 -1.06 -7.70
C ALA A 106 9.78 0.48 -7.70
N ILE A 107 10.99 1.03 -7.66
CA ILE A 107 11.24 2.47 -7.52
C ILE A 107 10.61 3.25 -8.68
N LYS A 108 10.84 2.81 -9.92
CA LYS A 108 10.29 3.47 -11.11
C LYS A 108 8.76 3.49 -11.12
N ALA A 109 8.14 2.40 -10.68
CA ALA A 109 6.69 2.23 -10.71
C ALA A 109 5.99 2.94 -9.54
N LYS A 110 6.60 2.98 -8.35
CA LYS A 110 5.92 3.37 -7.11
C LYS A 110 6.41 4.68 -6.48
N CYS A 111 7.60 5.16 -6.83
CA CYS A 111 8.23 6.30 -6.14
C CYS A 111 8.11 7.62 -6.92
N ARG A 112 7.13 7.76 -7.79
CA ARG A 112 6.88 9.00 -8.53
C ARG A 112 6.16 10.03 -7.67
N ASP A 113 6.31 11.29 -8.02
CA ASP A 113 5.65 12.40 -7.34
C ASP A 113 4.14 12.21 -7.32
N GLY A 114 3.51 12.42 -6.16
CA GLY A 114 2.07 12.31 -5.99
C GLY A 114 1.47 10.91 -6.04
N PHE A 115 2.30 9.84 -6.11
CA PHE A 115 1.80 8.46 -6.21
C PHE A 115 1.39 7.84 -4.87
N CYS A 116 1.12 8.66 -3.85
CA CYS A 116 0.58 8.19 -2.58
C CYS A 116 -0.36 9.24 -1.96
N PRO A 117 -1.56 9.44 -2.53
CA PRO A 117 -2.60 10.20 -1.86
C PRO A 117 -2.95 9.56 -0.52
N ILE A 118 -3.01 10.35 0.55
CA ILE A 118 -3.38 9.89 1.89
C ILE A 118 -4.49 10.78 2.43
N GLY A 119 -5.55 10.14 2.94
CA GLY A 119 -6.66 10.78 3.60
C GLY A 119 -6.33 11.25 5.02
N GLU A 120 -7.32 11.78 5.69
CA GLU A 120 -7.21 12.19 7.08
C GLU A 120 -7.06 10.98 8.00
N THR A 121 -6.32 11.20 9.09
CA THR A 121 -6.16 10.18 10.13
C THR A 121 -7.42 10.11 10.99
N VAL A 122 -7.96 8.92 11.15
CA VAL A 122 -9.12 8.64 11.98
C VAL A 122 -8.76 7.62 13.07
N ALA A 123 -9.39 7.76 14.23
CA ALA A 123 -9.29 6.76 15.28
C ALA A 123 -10.30 5.63 15.00
N LEU A 124 -9.81 4.42 14.84
CA LEU A 124 -10.63 3.20 14.71
C LEU A 124 -10.25 2.23 15.81
N SER A 125 -11.22 1.58 16.39
CA SER A 125 -11.00 0.57 17.44
C SER A 125 -10.67 -0.81 16.87
N ASN A 126 -11.10 -1.08 15.64
CA ASN A 126 -10.84 -2.33 14.94
C ASN A 126 -10.75 -2.09 13.43
N VAL A 127 -9.76 -2.67 12.81
CA VAL A 127 -9.51 -2.61 11.36
C VAL A 127 -9.50 -4.00 10.69
N ASP A 128 -9.82 -5.06 11.45
CA ASP A 128 -9.67 -6.45 10.99
C ASP A 128 -10.78 -6.89 10.02
N ASN A 129 -11.83 -6.11 9.87
CA ASN A 129 -12.94 -6.44 8.97
C ASN A 129 -13.56 -5.19 8.36
N LEU A 130 -12.74 -4.41 7.67
CA LEU A 130 -13.17 -3.24 6.91
C LEU A 130 -13.29 -3.60 5.44
N THR A 131 -14.35 -3.16 4.79
CA THR A 131 -14.45 -3.22 3.34
C THR A 131 -14.04 -1.88 2.74
N ILE A 132 -13.10 -1.92 1.82
CA ILE A 132 -12.64 -0.77 1.05
C ILE A 132 -13.22 -0.85 -0.34
N TYR A 133 -13.84 0.23 -0.79
CA TYR A 133 -14.42 0.37 -2.12
C TYR A 133 -13.62 1.40 -2.91
N THR A 134 -13.38 1.08 -4.17
CA THR A 134 -12.78 2.00 -5.14
C THR A 134 -13.79 2.33 -6.22
N GLU A 135 -14.01 3.60 -6.44
CA GLU A 135 -14.84 4.10 -7.54
C GLU A 135 -14.01 4.98 -8.47
N ILE A 136 -14.22 4.85 -9.76
CA ILE A 136 -13.60 5.68 -10.80
C ILE A 136 -14.69 6.31 -11.64
N ASN A 137 -14.73 7.64 -11.69
CA ASN A 137 -15.78 8.39 -12.41
C ASN A 137 -17.20 7.99 -11.99
N GLY A 138 -17.42 7.78 -10.69
CA GLY A 138 -18.72 7.40 -10.14
C GLY A 138 -19.17 5.96 -10.47
N ARG A 139 -18.26 5.12 -10.92
CA ARG A 139 -18.52 3.70 -11.18
C ARG A 139 -17.68 2.82 -10.25
N PRO A 140 -18.26 1.77 -9.67
CA PRO A 140 -17.49 0.78 -8.91
C PRO A 140 -16.38 0.19 -9.79
N ALA A 141 -15.16 0.20 -9.28
CA ALA A 141 -13.97 -0.33 -9.95
C ALA A 141 -13.40 -1.56 -9.24
N ASP A 142 -13.36 -1.53 -7.91
CA ASP A 142 -12.83 -2.63 -7.10
C ASP A 142 -13.36 -2.55 -5.67
N HIS A 143 -13.31 -3.67 -4.94
CA HIS A 143 -13.53 -3.73 -3.50
C HIS A 143 -12.76 -4.90 -2.89
N TRP A 144 -12.35 -4.76 -1.66
CA TRP A 144 -11.66 -5.81 -0.92
C TRP A 144 -11.85 -5.62 0.61
N ASN A 145 -11.57 -6.66 1.38
CA ASN A 145 -11.72 -6.67 2.83
C ASN A 145 -10.36 -6.82 3.53
N THR A 146 -10.17 -6.13 4.64
CA THR A 146 -8.92 -6.19 5.41
C THR A 146 -8.71 -7.54 6.11
N PHE A 147 -9.73 -8.40 6.17
CA PHE A 147 -9.62 -9.76 6.69
C PHE A 147 -8.91 -10.73 5.73
N ASP A 148 -8.93 -10.46 4.44
CA ASP A 148 -8.29 -11.26 3.40
C ASP A 148 -6.82 -10.88 3.25
#